data_a033f2c4601099ffed79d16047b49e39
#
_entry.id   a033f2c4601099ffed79d16047b49e39
#
_cell.length_a   1.000
_cell.length_b   1.000
_cell.length_c   1.000
_cell.angle_alpha   90.00
_cell.angle_beta   90.00
_cell.angle_gamma   90.00
#
_symmetry.space_group_name_H-M   'P 1'
#
loop_
_entity.id
_entity.type
_entity.pdbx_description
1 polymer ?
#
loop_
_entity_poly.entity_id
_entity_poly.type
_entity_poly.pdbx_seq_one_letter_code
_entity_poly.pdbx_strand_id
1 'polypeptide(L)'
;DIRDLFNQSHHGVSDAQPRALTGAIMAYASNIENLSALAPAVERIAQKHVGLQILPEHYPHVGEALLGAIKAVLGDAATDEILEAWGKAYWFLANILIAREDRIYTEQRDSGGGWNGWRDFRIEEIIEESSVIKSFILRPADGGPVMEHKPGQYLTFWLEIDGHPPVKRNYSISSAPNGSTYRISVMRDPMVQP
;
A
#
# COMPACT_ATOMS: atom_id res chain seq x y z
N ASP A 1 -8.99 11.48 7.03
CA ASP A 1 -9.27 11.65 5.60
C ASP A 1 -8.70 10.44 4.84
N ILE A 2 -9.45 9.89 3.85
CA ILE A 2 -8.97 8.76 3.04
C ILE A 2 -7.64 9.08 2.32
N ARG A 3 -7.35 10.35 2.09
CA ARG A 3 -6.07 10.82 1.52
C ARG A 3 -4.87 10.48 2.40
N ASP A 4 -5.06 10.40 3.71
CA ASP A 4 -3.99 10.12 4.67
C ASP A 4 -3.56 8.65 4.64
N LEU A 5 -4.38 7.77 4.03
CA LEU A 5 -4.03 6.38 3.80
C LEU A 5 -2.96 6.19 2.71
N PHE A 6 -2.83 7.15 1.80
CA PHE A 6 -1.87 7.08 0.71
C PHE A 6 -0.49 7.61 1.11
N ASN A 7 0.55 7.05 0.49
CA ASN A 7 1.91 7.54 0.68
C ASN A 7 2.04 8.95 0.11
N GLN A 8 2.26 9.93 0.98
CA GLN A 8 2.31 11.35 0.64
C GLN A 8 3.57 11.74 -0.17
N SER A 9 4.58 10.87 -0.29
CA SER A 9 5.77 11.15 -1.12
C SER A 9 5.44 11.35 -2.61
N HIS A 10 4.25 10.96 -3.04
CA HIS A 10 3.75 11.13 -4.40
C HIS A 10 2.69 12.23 -4.53
N HIS A 11 2.37 12.94 -3.42
CA HIS A 11 1.43 14.06 -3.44
C HIS A 11 2.15 15.35 -3.88
N GLY A 12 1.67 15.94 -4.95
CA GLY A 12 1.99 17.32 -5.33
C GLY A 12 2.96 17.51 -6.50
N VAL A 13 3.63 16.47 -7.01
CA VAL A 13 4.60 16.62 -8.14
C VAL A 13 4.36 15.62 -9.27
N SER A 14 3.62 14.55 -9.07
CA SER A 14 3.36 13.60 -10.15
C SER A 14 1.90 13.12 -10.14
N ASP A 15 1.25 13.14 -11.31
CA ASP A 15 -0.03 12.48 -11.58
C ASP A 15 0.07 10.95 -11.57
N ALA A 16 1.10 10.39 -10.94
CA ALA A 16 1.41 8.96 -10.99
C ALA A 16 0.29 8.11 -10.35
N GLN A 17 -0.30 8.58 -9.24
CA GLN A 17 -1.34 7.85 -8.55
C GLN A 17 -2.69 7.89 -9.28
N PRO A 18 -3.21 9.05 -9.74
CA PRO A 18 -4.37 9.11 -10.61
C PRO A 18 -4.19 8.30 -11.90
N ARG A 19 -3.01 8.37 -12.53
CA ARG A 19 -2.69 7.58 -13.73
C ARG A 19 -2.68 6.08 -13.45
N ALA A 20 -2.15 5.64 -12.31
CA ALA A 20 -2.15 4.23 -11.92
C ALA A 20 -3.58 3.71 -11.71
N LEU A 21 -4.45 4.48 -11.06
CA LEU A 21 -5.86 4.15 -10.87
C LEU A 21 -6.58 4.08 -12.23
N THR A 22 -6.42 5.11 -13.08
CA THR A 22 -6.99 5.11 -14.43
C THR A 22 -6.51 3.91 -15.25
N GLY A 23 -5.20 3.61 -15.20
CA GLY A 23 -4.63 2.45 -15.88
C GLY A 23 -5.21 1.11 -15.40
N ALA A 24 -5.44 0.98 -14.09
CA ALA A 24 -6.06 -0.22 -13.51
C ALA A 24 -7.53 -0.38 -13.96
N ILE A 25 -8.29 0.71 -13.98
CA ILE A 25 -9.67 0.71 -14.44
C ILE A 25 -9.77 0.37 -15.95
N MET A 26 -8.91 0.95 -16.78
CA MET A 26 -8.86 0.67 -18.21
C MET A 26 -8.44 -0.79 -18.47
N ALA A 27 -7.44 -1.30 -17.75
CA ALA A 27 -7.04 -2.69 -17.87
C ALA A 27 -8.16 -3.65 -17.46
N TYR A 28 -8.89 -3.33 -16.40
CA TYR A 28 -10.06 -4.09 -15.98
C TYR A 28 -11.17 -4.08 -17.07
N ALA A 29 -11.57 -2.92 -17.55
CA ALA A 29 -12.60 -2.78 -18.56
C ALA A 29 -12.25 -3.54 -19.86
N SER A 30 -10.98 -3.48 -20.28
CA SER A 30 -10.49 -4.18 -21.46
C SER A 30 -10.39 -5.70 -21.31
N ASN A 31 -10.43 -6.22 -20.10
CA ASN A 31 -10.28 -7.65 -19.79
C ASN A 31 -11.49 -8.22 -19.03
N ILE A 32 -12.65 -7.55 -19.11
CA ILE A 32 -13.84 -7.94 -18.33
C ILE A 32 -14.32 -9.37 -18.63
N GLU A 33 -14.06 -9.85 -19.85
CA GLU A 33 -14.39 -11.22 -20.27
C GLU A 33 -13.27 -12.24 -19.93
N ASN A 34 -12.07 -11.76 -19.53
CA ASN A 34 -10.94 -12.60 -19.20
C ASN A 34 -10.23 -12.11 -17.91
N LEU A 35 -10.91 -12.22 -16.80
CA LEU A 35 -10.43 -11.74 -15.50
C LEU A 35 -9.19 -12.49 -15.00
N SER A 36 -8.94 -13.70 -15.49
CA SER A 36 -7.73 -14.46 -15.11
C SER A 36 -6.45 -13.76 -15.55
N ALA A 37 -6.48 -12.98 -16.65
CA ALA A 37 -5.35 -12.17 -17.10
C ALA A 37 -4.99 -11.05 -16.09
N LEU A 38 -5.92 -10.66 -15.22
CA LEU A 38 -5.71 -9.62 -14.21
C LEU A 38 -5.18 -10.15 -12.88
N ALA A 39 -5.11 -11.46 -12.67
CA ALA A 39 -4.69 -12.03 -11.39
C ALA A 39 -3.34 -11.48 -10.87
N PRO A 40 -2.28 -11.32 -11.69
CA PRO A 40 -1.03 -10.71 -11.21
C PRO A 40 -1.18 -9.23 -10.82
N ALA A 41 -2.09 -8.49 -11.46
CA ALA A 41 -2.35 -7.10 -11.12
C ALA A 41 -3.15 -7.00 -9.83
N VAL A 42 -4.18 -7.82 -9.65
CA VAL A 42 -4.98 -7.93 -8.43
C VAL A 42 -4.07 -8.27 -7.25
N GLU A 43 -3.18 -9.24 -7.38
CA GLU A 43 -2.23 -9.61 -6.31
C GLU A 43 -1.35 -8.43 -5.90
N ARG A 44 -0.74 -7.72 -6.86
CA ARG A 44 0.09 -6.54 -6.56
C ARG A 44 -0.68 -5.41 -5.89
N ILE A 45 -1.93 -5.18 -6.31
CA ILE A 45 -2.79 -4.15 -5.73
C ILE A 45 -3.15 -4.55 -4.29
N ALA A 46 -3.60 -5.78 -4.07
CA ALA A 46 -3.99 -6.27 -2.75
C ALA A 46 -2.81 -6.19 -1.75
N GLN A 47 -1.60 -6.60 -2.14
CA GLN A 47 -0.41 -6.47 -1.30
C GLN A 47 -0.11 -5.01 -0.92
N LYS A 48 -0.26 -4.07 -1.85
CA LYS A 48 -0.08 -2.63 -1.55
C LYS A 48 -1.17 -2.10 -0.63
N HIS A 49 -2.41 -2.51 -0.84
CA HIS A 49 -3.55 -2.11 -0.02
C HIS A 49 -3.37 -2.58 1.42
N VAL A 50 -2.99 -3.84 1.62
CA VAL A 50 -2.71 -4.38 2.95
C VAL A 50 -1.56 -3.62 3.63
N GLY A 51 -0.48 -3.32 2.93
CA GLY A 51 0.63 -2.50 3.45
C GLY A 51 0.22 -1.07 3.84
N LEU A 52 -0.87 -0.55 3.26
CA LEU A 52 -1.43 0.78 3.58
C LEU A 52 -2.58 0.71 4.60
N GLN A 53 -2.94 -0.47 5.07
CA GLN A 53 -4.07 -0.73 5.96
C GLN A 53 -5.41 -0.33 5.32
N ILE A 54 -5.60 -0.65 4.04
CA ILE A 54 -6.89 -0.50 3.36
C ILE A 54 -7.84 -1.58 3.87
N LEU A 55 -9.04 -1.14 4.26
CA LEU A 55 -10.10 -1.97 4.80
C LEU A 55 -11.35 -1.88 3.91
N PRO A 56 -12.30 -2.84 4.02
CA PRO A 56 -13.52 -2.83 3.19
C PRO A 56 -14.32 -1.52 3.26
N GLU A 57 -14.34 -0.85 4.42
CA GLU A 57 -15.04 0.42 4.63
C GLU A 57 -14.47 1.60 3.81
N HIS A 58 -13.28 1.47 3.24
CA HIS A 58 -12.70 2.51 2.40
C HIS A 58 -13.19 2.46 0.95
N TYR A 59 -13.66 1.30 0.50
CA TYR A 59 -14.08 1.10 -0.90
C TYR A 59 -15.29 1.91 -1.34
N PRO A 60 -16.35 2.12 -0.50
CA PRO A 60 -17.47 2.99 -0.88
C PRO A 60 -17.02 4.40 -1.30
N HIS A 61 -16.10 5.00 -0.56
CA HIS A 61 -15.60 6.35 -0.84
C HIS A 61 -14.87 6.45 -2.19
N VAL A 62 -14.12 5.41 -2.55
CA VAL A 62 -13.44 5.35 -3.85
C VAL A 62 -14.45 5.16 -4.97
N GLY A 63 -15.47 4.32 -4.75
CA GLY A 63 -16.56 4.11 -5.71
C GLY A 63 -17.34 5.39 -6.00
N GLU A 64 -17.75 6.12 -4.97
CA GLU A 64 -18.43 7.41 -5.10
C GLU A 64 -17.58 8.43 -5.85
N ALA A 65 -16.30 8.55 -5.49
CA ALA A 65 -15.37 9.46 -6.17
C ALA A 65 -15.18 9.10 -7.65
N LEU A 66 -15.09 7.81 -7.97
CA LEU A 66 -14.96 7.32 -9.34
C LEU A 66 -16.20 7.67 -10.18
N LEU A 67 -17.40 7.35 -9.68
CA LEU A 67 -18.66 7.64 -10.40
C LEU A 67 -18.87 9.15 -10.57
N GLY A 68 -18.51 9.94 -9.55
CA GLY A 68 -18.52 11.40 -9.63
C GLY A 68 -17.56 11.93 -10.70
N ALA A 69 -16.36 11.37 -10.79
CA ALA A 69 -15.38 11.73 -11.82
C ALA A 69 -15.86 11.36 -13.25
N ILE A 70 -16.45 10.18 -13.42
CA ILE A 70 -17.03 9.75 -14.69
C ILE A 70 -18.13 10.73 -15.12
N LYS A 71 -19.03 11.10 -14.20
CA LYS A 71 -20.09 12.09 -14.47
C LYS A 71 -19.54 13.45 -14.85
N ALA A 72 -18.51 13.92 -14.14
CA ALA A 72 -17.87 15.21 -14.41
C ALA A 72 -17.19 15.26 -15.79
N VAL A 73 -16.58 14.16 -16.23
CA VAL A 73 -15.88 14.07 -17.52
C VAL A 73 -16.84 13.89 -18.69
N LEU A 74 -17.85 13.04 -18.55
CA LEU A 74 -18.78 12.69 -19.64
C LEU A 74 -19.97 13.66 -19.74
N GLY A 75 -20.26 14.46 -18.70
CA GLY A 75 -21.40 15.39 -18.69
C GLY A 75 -22.70 14.64 -18.96
N ASP A 76 -23.49 15.14 -19.91
CA ASP A 76 -24.80 14.58 -20.28
C ASP A 76 -24.71 13.17 -20.90
N ALA A 77 -23.55 12.76 -21.39
CA ALA A 77 -23.33 11.40 -21.87
C ALA A 77 -23.25 10.36 -20.73
N ALA A 78 -23.03 10.79 -19.47
CA ALA A 78 -23.09 9.93 -18.30
C ALA A 78 -24.53 9.68 -17.86
N THR A 79 -25.27 8.88 -18.64
CA THR A 79 -26.63 8.48 -18.29
C THR A 79 -26.65 7.62 -17.03
N ASP A 80 -27.82 7.54 -16.37
CA ASP A 80 -27.98 6.72 -15.16
C ASP A 80 -27.64 5.25 -15.44
N GLU A 81 -27.95 4.74 -16.61
CA GLU A 81 -27.61 3.37 -17.05
C GLU A 81 -26.09 3.16 -17.12
N ILE A 82 -25.36 4.13 -17.68
CA ILE A 82 -23.88 4.11 -17.73
C ILE A 82 -23.28 4.14 -16.34
N LEU A 83 -23.77 5.02 -15.46
CA LEU A 83 -23.29 5.12 -14.10
C LEU A 83 -23.58 3.84 -13.29
N GLU A 84 -24.75 3.25 -13.49
CA GLU A 84 -25.11 1.97 -12.87
C GLU A 84 -24.19 0.83 -13.34
N ALA A 85 -23.91 0.76 -14.64
CA ALA A 85 -23.01 -0.24 -15.22
C ALA A 85 -21.58 -0.10 -14.64
N TRP A 86 -21.06 1.12 -14.57
CA TRP A 86 -19.76 1.38 -13.93
C TRP A 86 -19.74 1.06 -12.43
N GLY A 87 -20.83 1.37 -11.73
CA GLY A 87 -21.00 0.99 -10.33
C GLY A 87 -20.91 -0.52 -10.11
N LYS A 88 -21.62 -1.30 -10.94
CA LYS A 88 -21.57 -2.77 -10.90
C LYS A 88 -20.16 -3.29 -11.21
N ALA A 89 -19.51 -2.75 -12.23
CA ALA A 89 -18.15 -3.12 -12.59
C ALA A 89 -17.14 -2.80 -11.47
N TYR A 90 -17.24 -1.62 -10.87
CA TYR A 90 -16.43 -1.24 -9.73
C TYR A 90 -16.58 -2.22 -8.55
N TRP A 91 -17.81 -2.49 -8.13
CA TRP A 91 -18.08 -3.38 -6.99
C TRP A 91 -17.67 -4.81 -7.24
N PHE A 92 -17.75 -5.27 -8.49
CA PHE A 92 -17.24 -6.59 -8.84
C PHE A 92 -15.73 -6.69 -8.60
N LEU A 93 -14.94 -5.72 -9.08
CA LEU A 93 -13.49 -5.68 -8.85
C LEU A 93 -13.16 -5.44 -7.37
N ALA A 94 -13.88 -4.54 -6.71
CA ALA A 94 -13.71 -4.24 -5.30
C ALA A 94 -13.88 -5.50 -4.43
N ASN A 95 -14.90 -6.31 -4.68
CA ASN A 95 -15.14 -7.54 -3.95
C ASN A 95 -14.02 -8.58 -4.15
N ILE A 96 -13.43 -8.65 -5.33
CA ILE A 96 -12.26 -9.52 -5.59
C ILE A 96 -11.06 -9.05 -4.75
N LEU A 97 -10.79 -7.75 -4.72
CA LEU A 97 -9.71 -7.17 -3.95
C LEU A 97 -9.93 -7.37 -2.44
N ILE A 98 -11.10 -7.04 -1.92
CA ILE A 98 -11.48 -7.22 -0.51
C ILE A 98 -11.27 -8.67 -0.08
N ALA A 99 -11.75 -9.63 -0.90
CA ALA A 99 -11.60 -11.05 -0.58
C ALA A 99 -10.12 -11.49 -0.61
N ARG A 100 -9.27 -10.93 -1.48
CA ARG A 100 -7.86 -11.26 -1.51
C ARG A 100 -7.10 -10.62 -0.35
N GLU A 101 -7.42 -9.37 -0.02
CA GLU A 101 -6.87 -8.62 1.10
C GLU A 101 -7.18 -9.30 2.43
N ASP A 102 -8.41 -9.74 2.64
CA ASP A 102 -8.82 -10.50 3.84
C ASP A 102 -7.98 -11.77 4.02
N ARG A 103 -7.72 -12.50 2.93
CA ARG A 103 -6.82 -13.65 2.97
C ARG A 103 -5.39 -13.27 3.34
N ILE A 104 -4.86 -12.17 2.80
CA ILE A 104 -3.51 -11.69 3.14
C ILE A 104 -3.44 -11.29 4.62
N TYR A 105 -4.42 -10.56 5.13
CA TYR A 105 -4.51 -10.21 6.54
C TYR A 105 -4.56 -11.46 7.44
N THR A 106 -5.31 -12.47 7.03
CA THR A 106 -5.38 -13.75 7.75
C THR A 106 -4.05 -14.50 7.70
N GLU A 107 -3.43 -14.62 6.53
CA GLU A 107 -2.12 -15.25 6.34
C GLU A 107 -1.04 -14.57 7.19
N GLN A 108 -1.05 -13.23 7.24
CA GLN A 108 -0.11 -12.46 8.07
C GLN A 108 -0.34 -12.68 9.56
N ARG A 109 -1.59 -12.58 10.03
CA ARG A 109 -1.95 -12.77 11.44
C ARG A 109 -1.57 -14.17 11.94
N ASP A 110 -1.81 -15.19 11.11
CA ASP A 110 -1.64 -16.59 11.48
C ASP A 110 -0.19 -17.07 11.30
N SER A 111 0.67 -16.26 10.68
CA SER A 111 2.10 -16.55 10.53
C SER A 111 2.84 -16.34 11.85
N GLY A 112 3.85 -17.16 12.12
CA GLY A 112 4.73 -16.97 13.28
C GLY A 112 5.39 -15.59 13.28
N GLY A 113 5.15 -14.78 14.31
CA GLY A 113 5.64 -13.40 14.39
C GLY A 113 4.89 -12.40 13.51
N GLY A 114 3.78 -12.81 12.88
CA GLY A 114 2.95 -11.95 12.06
C GLY A 114 2.06 -11.01 12.89
N TRP A 115 1.56 -9.98 12.24
CA TRP A 115 0.62 -9.03 12.86
C TRP A 115 -0.24 -8.35 11.80
N ASN A 116 -1.35 -7.77 12.24
CA ASN A 116 -2.16 -6.85 11.43
C ASN A 116 -2.11 -5.46 12.06
N GLY A 117 -2.33 -4.43 11.25
CA GLY A 117 -2.23 -3.05 11.71
C GLY A 117 -0.80 -2.56 11.84
N TRP A 118 -0.60 -1.58 12.71
CA TRP A 118 0.71 -1.02 13.03
C TRP A 118 1.30 -1.74 14.25
N ARG A 119 2.60 -1.99 14.20
CA ARG A 119 3.37 -2.56 15.30
C ARG A 119 4.61 -1.73 15.55
N ASP A 120 4.86 -1.40 16.80
CA ASP A 120 6.00 -0.57 17.18
C ASP A 120 7.30 -1.36 17.13
N PHE A 121 8.31 -0.72 16.59
CA PHE A 121 9.69 -1.22 16.54
C PHE A 121 10.63 -0.20 17.14
N ARG A 122 11.65 -0.69 17.86
CA ARG A 122 12.78 0.11 18.31
C ARG A 122 13.98 -0.13 17.42
N ILE A 123 14.79 0.88 17.23
CA ILE A 123 16.10 0.74 16.62
C ILE A 123 17.03 0.12 17.68
N GLU A 124 17.49 -1.10 17.43
CA GLU A 124 18.41 -1.80 18.34
C GLU A 124 19.86 -1.43 18.03
N GLU A 125 20.19 -1.26 16.75
CA GLU A 125 21.52 -0.93 16.29
C GLU A 125 21.46 -0.07 15.03
N ILE A 126 22.42 0.83 14.88
CA ILE A 126 22.66 1.63 13.67
C ILE A 126 24.06 1.28 13.15
N ILE A 127 24.13 0.86 11.90
CA ILE A 127 25.37 0.48 11.22
C ILE A 127 25.69 1.50 10.13
N GLU A 128 26.85 2.13 10.19
CA GLU A 128 27.36 3.01 9.13
C GLU A 128 27.87 2.16 7.98
N GLU A 129 27.11 2.07 6.87
CA GLU A 129 27.53 1.30 5.69
C GLU A 129 28.44 2.12 4.77
N SER A 130 28.21 3.42 4.72
CA SER A 130 29.01 4.40 3.98
C SER A 130 28.76 5.82 4.50
N SER A 131 29.40 6.83 3.90
CA SER A 131 29.16 8.24 4.25
C SER A 131 27.71 8.70 4.05
N VAL A 132 26.91 7.96 3.25
CA VAL A 132 25.53 8.32 2.91
C VAL A 132 24.51 7.23 3.20
N ILE A 133 24.93 6.02 3.58
CA ILE A 133 24.03 4.89 3.84
C ILE A 133 24.19 4.41 5.26
N LYS A 134 23.07 4.28 5.97
CA LYS A 134 22.97 3.66 7.29
C LYS A 134 22.02 2.48 7.22
N SER A 135 22.36 1.40 7.91
CA SER A 135 21.46 0.31 8.20
C SER A 135 20.92 0.41 9.61
N PHE A 136 19.64 0.08 9.76
CA PHE A 136 18.93 0.09 11.04
C PHE A 136 18.47 -1.34 11.34
N ILE A 137 18.90 -1.88 12.46
CA ILE A 137 18.38 -3.14 12.99
C ILE A 137 17.16 -2.82 13.85
N LEU A 138 16.03 -3.39 13.49
CA LEU A 138 14.72 -3.11 14.05
C LEU A 138 14.24 -4.33 14.84
N ARG A 139 13.94 -4.14 16.12
CA ARG A 139 13.34 -5.15 16.97
C ARG A 139 11.94 -4.73 17.38
N PRO A 140 10.95 -5.64 17.41
CA PRO A 140 9.64 -5.32 17.95
C PRO A 140 9.74 -4.78 19.38
N ALA A 141 9.02 -3.70 19.67
CA ALA A 141 9.02 -3.09 21.01
C ALA A 141 8.41 -4.01 22.07
N ASP A 142 7.49 -4.88 21.66
CA ASP A 142 6.87 -5.91 22.51
C ASP A 142 7.79 -7.12 22.79
N GLY A 143 8.98 -7.18 22.17
CA GLY A 143 9.95 -8.26 22.33
C GLY A 143 9.56 -9.57 21.63
N GLY A 144 8.42 -9.61 20.93
CA GLY A 144 7.97 -10.80 20.20
C GLY A 144 8.79 -11.09 18.94
N PRO A 145 8.54 -12.24 18.29
CA PRO A 145 9.21 -12.58 17.04
C PRO A 145 8.75 -11.69 15.89
N VAL A 146 9.51 -11.70 14.79
CA VAL A 146 9.12 -11.10 13.52
C VAL A 146 8.77 -12.20 12.52
N MET A 147 7.82 -11.90 11.63
CA MET A 147 7.45 -12.79 10.54
C MET A 147 8.62 -12.98 9.57
N GLU A 148 8.81 -14.20 9.09
CA GLU A 148 9.76 -14.47 8.02
C GLU A 148 9.35 -13.73 6.74
N HIS A 149 10.33 -13.19 6.05
CA HIS A 149 10.12 -12.47 4.80
C HIS A 149 10.81 -13.16 3.63
N LYS A 150 10.31 -12.91 2.44
CA LYS A 150 10.91 -13.37 1.17
C LYS A 150 11.80 -12.26 0.59
N PRO A 151 12.80 -12.62 -0.22
CA PRO A 151 13.60 -11.62 -0.95
C PRO A 151 12.72 -10.66 -1.75
N GLY A 152 13.03 -9.35 -1.65
CA GLY A 152 12.28 -8.28 -2.32
C GLY A 152 11.08 -7.74 -1.53
N GLN A 153 10.74 -8.30 -0.38
CA GLN A 153 9.72 -7.72 0.50
C GLN A 153 10.23 -6.46 1.20
N TYR A 154 9.30 -5.60 1.56
CA TYR A 154 9.54 -4.34 2.24
C TYR A 154 8.59 -4.16 3.43
N LEU A 155 8.95 -3.23 4.31
CA LEU A 155 8.09 -2.76 5.39
C LEU A 155 7.56 -1.38 5.04
N THR A 156 6.29 -1.13 5.36
CA THR A 156 5.70 0.21 5.34
C THR A 156 5.82 0.80 6.74
N PHE A 157 6.49 1.93 6.85
CA PHE A 157 6.69 2.65 8.09
C PHE A 157 5.69 3.79 8.22
N TRP A 158 5.14 3.94 9.41
CA TRP A 158 4.51 5.16 9.87
C TRP A 158 5.55 5.91 10.69
N LEU A 159 6.01 7.04 10.20
CA LEU A 159 7.06 7.84 10.82
C LEU A 159 6.45 9.12 11.37
N GLU A 160 6.60 9.32 12.66
CA GLU A 160 6.28 10.57 13.35
C GLU A 160 7.59 11.33 13.59
N ILE A 161 7.70 12.50 12.99
CA ILE A 161 8.89 13.35 13.06
C ILE A 161 8.46 14.68 13.66
N ASP A 162 9.13 15.10 14.72
CA ASP A 162 8.82 16.34 15.43
C ASP A 162 8.77 17.54 14.46
N GLY A 163 7.68 18.30 14.55
CA GLY A 163 7.47 19.47 13.69
C GLY A 163 6.98 19.17 12.27
N HIS A 164 6.75 17.91 11.93
CA HIS A 164 6.26 17.50 10.61
C HIS A 164 5.01 16.63 10.72
N PRO A 165 4.10 16.68 9.73
CA PRO A 165 3.01 15.71 9.65
C PRO A 165 3.57 14.27 9.55
N PRO A 166 2.87 13.26 10.11
CA PRO A 166 3.26 11.88 9.97
C PRO A 166 3.38 11.48 8.50
N VAL A 167 4.38 10.66 8.19
CA VAL A 167 4.64 10.23 6.82
C VAL A 167 4.76 8.72 6.72
N LYS A 168 4.25 8.16 5.61
CA LYS A 168 4.45 6.74 5.29
C LYS A 168 5.63 6.58 4.34
N ARG A 169 6.49 5.59 4.62
CA ARG A 169 7.65 5.25 3.76
C ARG A 169 7.81 3.75 3.68
N ASN A 170 8.24 3.29 2.51
CA ASN A 170 8.54 1.89 2.26
C ASN A 170 10.05 1.69 2.20
N TYR A 171 10.56 0.74 2.98
CA TYR A 171 11.96 0.33 2.92
C TYR A 171 12.06 -1.18 2.74
N SER A 172 12.86 -1.58 1.75
CA SER A 172 13.15 -3.00 1.52
C SER A 172 13.87 -3.60 2.71
N ILE A 173 13.50 -4.84 3.06
CA ILE A 173 14.23 -5.60 4.08
C ILE A 173 15.56 -6.05 3.47
N SER A 174 16.67 -5.71 4.13
CA SER A 174 18.03 -5.91 3.64
C SER A 174 18.82 -6.96 4.43
N SER A 175 18.14 -7.82 5.20
CA SER A 175 18.74 -8.95 5.92
C SER A 175 18.12 -10.27 5.48
N ALA A 176 18.81 -11.38 5.75
CA ALA A 176 18.17 -12.68 5.75
C ALA A 176 17.18 -12.80 6.91
N PRO A 177 16.12 -13.64 6.80
CA PRO A 177 15.21 -13.92 7.91
C PRO A 177 15.96 -14.50 9.09
N ASN A 178 15.64 -14.03 10.31
CA ASN A 178 16.23 -14.51 11.56
C ASN A 178 15.18 -14.70 12.66
N GLY A 179 13.91 -14.43 12.39
CA GLY A 179 12.79 -14.57 13.32
C GLY A 179 12.74 -13.56 14.46
N SER A 180 13.68 -12.61 14.56
CA SER A 180 13.78 -11.71 15.72
C SER A 180 13.93 -10.22 15.37
N THR A 181 14.51 -9.91 14.23
CA THR A 181 14.75 -8.53 13.78
C THR A 181 14.57 -8.38 12.28
N TYR A 182 14.31 -7.14 11.86
CA TYR A 182 14.48 -6.73 10.46
C TYR A 182 15.67 -5.78 10.35
N ARG A 183 16.30 -5.76 9.18
CA ARG A 183 17.26 -4.73 8.79
C ARG A 183 16.71 -3.97 7.60
N ILE A 184 16.79 -2.65 7.66
CA ILE A 184 16.60 -1.77 6.51
C ILE A 184 17.85 -0.95 6.29
N SER A 185 18.14 -0.62 5.02
CA SER A 185 19.26 0.27 4.67
C SER A 185 18.69 1.52 4.01
N VAL A 186 19.05 2.67 4.56
CA VAL A 186 18.50 3.96 4.17
C VAL A 186 19.62 4.86 3.68
N MET A 187 19.44 5.43 2.51
CA MET A 187 20.33 6.44 1.96
C MET A 187 19.90 7.82 2.44
N ARG A 188 20.84 8.60 2.96
CA ARG A 188 20.64 10.01 3.28
C ARG A 188 20.41 10.78 1.97
N ASP A 189 19.33 11.56 1.93
CA ASP A 189 19.10 12.49 0.82
C ASP A 189 20.04 13.69 1.00
N PRO A 190 21.01 13.92 0.10
CA PRO A 190 21.93 15.04 0.20
C PRO A 190 21.25 16.41 -0.01
N MET A 191 20.03 16.43 -0.55
CA MET A 191 19.26 17.66 -0.78
C MET A 191 18.49 18.11 0.47
N VAL A 192 18.33 17.25 1.47
CA VAL A 192 17.71 17.59 2.76
C VAL A 192 18.84 17.92 3.75
N GLN A 193 19.13 19.21 3.92
CA GLN A 193 19.98 19.66 5.02
C GLN A 193 19.23 19.51 6.35
N PRO A 194 19.93 19.17 7.44
CA PRO A 194 19.33 19.07 8.79
C PRO A 194 18.80 20.41 9.29
#